data_18dd9eeb0eb383198f5c7d8f3ae55d8b
#
_entry.id   18dd9eeb0eb383198f5c7d8f3ae55d8b
#
_cell.length_a   1.000
_cell.length_b   1.000
_cell.length_c   1.000
_cell.angle_alpha   90.00
_cell.angle_beta   90.00
_cell.angle_gamma   90.00
#
_symmetry.space_group_name_H-M   'P 1'
#
loop_
_entity.id
_entity.type
_entity.pdbx_description
1 polymer ?
#
loop_
_entity_poly.entity_id
_entity_poly.type
_entity_poly.pdbx_seq_one_letter_code
_entity_poly.pdbx_strand_id
1 'polypeptide(L)'
;MEDDHRTRCIDWSRHDGYKPVNLETSSAIGIQFAARCTTIKPSGTSSLVLGTSSGIHAWHNDYYIRRVRIGKNEALYEYLRITHPELLEDDLLNSKQAIICVPQKAPAGSILRTEHTLDLLERIKKFNTEW
;
A
#
# COMPACT_ATOMS: atom_id res chain seq x y z
N MET A 1 23.87 -5.22 -16.29
CA MET A 1 22.85 -4.18 -16.50
C MET A 1 21.54 -4.85 -16.10
N GLU A 2 21.31 -4.91 -14.77
CA GLU A 2 20.09 -5.50 -14.21
C GLU A 2 18.93 -4.59 -14.54
N ASP A 3 18.02 -5.14 -15.30
CA ASP A 3 16.81 -4.51 -15.76
C ASP A 3 15.90 -4.34 -14.52
N ASP A 4 15.83 -3.13 -13.99
CA ASP A 4 15.02 -2.82 -12.80
C ASP A 4 13.54 -2.99 -13.13
N HIS A 5 13.05 -4.21 -12.90
CA HIS A 5 11.64 -4.59 -13.09
C HIS A 5 10.65 -3.68 -12.31
N ARG A 6 11.14 -2.88 -11.36
CA ARG A 6 10.32 -1.95 -10.58
C ARG A 6 9.95 -0.69 -11.36
N THR A 7 10.77 -0.30 -12.32
CA THR A 7 10.49 0.87 -13.18
C THR A 7 9.52 0.53 -14.31
N ARG A 8 9.36 -0.76 -14.66
CA ARG A 8 8.48 -1.19 -15.76
C ARG A 8 6.98 -1.12 -15.43
N CYS A 9 6.61 -1.06 -14.15
CA CYS A 9 5.19 -0.95 -13.78
C CYS A 9 4.61 0.45 -14.00
N ILE A 10 5.45 1.42 -14.32
CA ILE A 10 5.04 2.79 -14.53
C ILE A 10 5.27 3.11 -16.01
N ASP A 11 4.32 2.72 -16.84
CA ASP A 11 4.27 3.15 -18.24
C ASP A 11 3.75 4.59 -18.30
N TRP A 12 4.65 5.52 -18.27
CA TRP A 12 4.39 6.95 -18.28
C TRP A 12 3.80 7.46 -19.59
N SER A 13 3.85 6.68 -20.67
CA SER A 13 3.17 7.01 -21.92
C SER A 13 1.66 7.14 -21.72
N ARG A 14 1.10 6.52 -20.68
CA ARG A 14 -0.31 6.63 -20.31
C ARG A 14 -0.67 7.94 -19.63
N HIS A 15 0.28 8.62 -19.01
CA HIS A 15 0.02 9.91 -18.36
C HIS A 15 -0.50 10.97 -19.34
N ASP A 16 0.05 11.04 -20.54
CA ASP A 16 -0.42 11.97 -21.57
C ASP A 16 -1.77 11.57 -22.18
N GLY A 17 -2.14 10.29 -22.10
CA GLY A 17 -3.43 9.80 -22.57
C GLY A 17 -4.63 10.26 -21.73
N TYR A 18 -4.44 10.53 -20.43
CA TYR A 18 -5.55 10.96 -19.57
C TYR A 18 -5.97 12.42 -19.77
N LYS A 19 -5.04 13.30 -20.15
CA LYS A 19 -5.32 14.73 -20.32
C LYS A 19 -6.34 15.01 -21.41
N PRO A 20 -6.22 14.48 -22.64
CA PRO A 20 -7.20 14.71 -23.69
C PRO A 20 -8.56 14.10 -23.34
N VAL A 21 -8.62 12.89 -22.76
CA VAL A 21 -9.87 12.28 -22.33
C VAL A 21 -10.55 13.09 -21.22
N ASN A 22 -9.80 13.59 -20.25
CA ASN A 22 -10.34 14.45 -19.19
C ASN A 22 -10.96 15.73 -19.78
N LEU A 23 -10.28 16.37 -20.72
CA LEU A 23 -10.78 17.59 -21.38
C LEU A 23 -12.04 17.32 -22.22
N GLU A 24 -12.04 16.27 -23.02
CA GLU A 24 -13.17 15.86 -23.84
C GLU A 24 -14.40 15.52 -22.99
N THR A 25 -14.23 14.67 -21.99
CA THR A 25 -15.31 14.25 -21.10
C THR A 25 -15.89 15.44 -20.32
N SER A 26 -15.04 16.27 -19.74
CA SER A 26 -15.48 17.43 -18.98
C SER A 26 -16.27 18.43 -19.84
N SER A 27 -15.81 18.64 -21.09
CA SER A 27 -16.54 19.47 -22.05
C SER A 27 -17.89 18.89 -22.43
N ALA A 28 -17.97 17.57 -22.62
CA ALA A 28 -19.22 16.88 -22.96
C ALA A 28 -20.27 16.97 -21.86
N ILE A 29 -19.88 16.93 -20.58
CA ILE A 29 -20.80 17.01 -19.43
C ILE A 29 -20.95 18.43 -18.86
N GLY A 30 -20.26 19.42 -19.44
CA GLY A 30 -20.42 20.83 -19.07
C GLY A 30 -19.79 21.23 -17.74
N ILE A 31 -18.72 20.58 -17.31
CA ILE A 31 -17.97 20.90 -16.09
C ILE A 31 -16.53 21.32 -16.42
N GLN A 32 -15.83 21.90 -15.44
CA GLN A 32 -14.40 22.17 -15.60
C GLN A 32 -13.62 20.84 -15.60
N PHE A 33 -12.55 20.78 -16.42
CA PHE A 33 -11.66 19.62 -16.42
C PHE A 33 -10.95 19.47 -15.06
N ALA A 34 -10.70 18.23 -14.66
CA ALA A 34 -9.99 17.94 -13.42
C ALA A 34 -8.54 18.43 -13.50
N ALA A 35 -8.10 19.18 -12.51
CA ALA A 35 -6.73 19.68 -12.43
C ALA A 35 -5.69 18.55 -12.30
N ARG A 36 -6.10 17.41 -11.78
CA ARG A 36 -5.26 16.20 -11.63
C ARG A 36 -6.11 14.96 -11.90
N CYS A 37 -5.59 14.04 -12.70
CA CYS A 37 -6.26 12.78 -13.06
C CYS A 37 -5.68 11.57 -12.35
N THR A 38 -4.50 11.70 -11.77
CA THR A 38 -3.77 10.63 -11.09
C THR A 38 -3.38 11.05 -9.68
N THR A 39 -3.21 10.08 -8.82
CA THR A 39 -2.71 10.30 -7.46
C THR A 39 -1.97 9.07 -6.95
N ILE A 40 -0.93 9.31 -6.17
CA ILE A 40 -0.26 8.26 -5.42
C ILE A 40 -0.90 8.17 -4.05
N LYS A 41 -1.52 7.04 -3.75
CA LYS A 41 -2.13 6.77 -2.44
C LYS A 41 -1.39 5.66 -1.71
N PRO A 42 -1.20 5.76 -0.39
CA PRO A 42 -0.79 4.62 0.40
C PRO A 42 -1.89 3.55 0.36
N SER A 43 -1.51 2.30 0.12
CA SER A 43 -2.44 1.17 0.12
C SER A 43 -2.31 0.41 1.43
N GLY A 44 -3.39 0.38 2.23
CA GLY A 44 -3.38 -0.30 3.54
C GLY A 44 -3.60 -1.81 3.47
N THR A 45 -4.33 -2.29 2.47
CA THR A 45 -4.75 -3.70 2.34
C THR A 45 -4.31 -4.35 1.04
N SER A 46 -4.58 -3.74 -0.11
CA SER A 46 -4.23 -4.33 -1.41
C SER A 46 -2.71 -4.51 -1.58
N SER A 47 -1.88 -3.63 -1.06
CA SER A 47 -0.42 -3.80 -1.06
C SER A 47 0.03 -5.07 -0.33
N LEU A 48 -0.67 -5.46 0.74
CA LEU A 48 -0.36 -6.68 1.49
C LEU A 48 -0.69 -7.94 0.70
N VAL A 49 -1.86 -7.95 0.05
CA VAL A 49 -2.28 -9.07 -0.80
C VAL A 49 -1.32 -9.23 -1.98
N LEU A 50 -0.85 -8.13 -2.53
CA LEU A 50 0.09 -8.11 -3.66
C LEU A 50 1.56 -8.28 -3.24
N GLY A 51 1.88 -8.26 -1.94
CA GLY A 51 3.26 -8.33 -1.46
C GLY A 51 4.11 -7.12 -1.87
N THR A 52 3.50 -5.94 -2.01
CA THR A 52 4.18 -4.70 -2.40
C THR A 52 4.20 -3.70 -1.26
N SER A 53 5.02 -2.65 -1.39
CA SER A 53 5.01 -1.54 -0.44
C SER A 53 3.71 -0.74 -0.53
N SER A 54 3.38 0.01 0.51
CA SER A 54 2.22 0.90 0.55
C SER A 54 2.53 2.20 -0.20
N GLY A 55 2.24 2.23 -1.50
CA GLY A 55 2.61 3.35 -2.38
C GLY A 55 4.13 3.53 -2.46
N ILE A 56 4.61 4.74 -2.25
CA ILE A 56 6.04 5.10 -2.26
C ILE A 56 6.73 4.91 -0.90
N HIS A 57 6.00 4.41 0.10
CA HIS A 57 6.54 4.25 1.44
C HIS A 57 7.46 3.03 1.56
N ALA A 58 8.48 3.17 2.40
CA ALA A 58 9.34 2.05 2.77
C ALA A 58 8.57 1.00 3.58
N TRP A 59 9.06 -0.23 3.54
CA TRP A 59 8.61 -1.29 4.42
C TRP A 59 9.01 -0.98 5.86
N HIS A 60 8.15 -1.44 6.81
CA HIS A 60 8.38 -1.18 8.23
C HIS A 60 9.72 -1.75 8.71
N ASN A 61 10.01 -3.00 8.35
CA ASN A 61 11.29 -3.67 8.64
C ASN A 61 11.43 -4.89 7.74
N ASP A 62 12.61 -5.52 7.74
CA ASP A 62 12.84 -6.79 7.02
C ASP A 62 11.93 -7.90 7.56
N TYR A 63 11.83 -8.00 8.89
CA TYR A 63 10.87 -8.85 9.59
C TYR A 63 10.09 -8.03 10.60
N TYR A 64 8.77 -8.23 10.66
CA TYR A 64 7.90 -7.58 11.64
C TYR A 64 6.64 -8.40 11.89
N ILE A 65 5.97 -8.13 13.00
CA ILE A 65 4.67 -8.71 13.31
C ILE A 65 3.60 -7.68 12.97
N ARG A 66 2.71 -8.04 12.04
CA ARG A 66 1.54 -7.24 11.74
C ARG A 66 0.40 -7.62 12.68
N ARG A 67 -0.11 -6.65 13.38
CA ARG A 67 -1.22 -6.81 14.33
C ARG A 67 -2.51 -6.31 13.70
N VAL A 68 -3.49 -7.21 13.52
CA VAL A 68 -4.78 -6.93 12.89
C VAL A 68 -5.89 -7.18 13.89
N ARG A 69 -6.76 -6.20 14.12
CA ARG A 69 -7.93 -6.36 14.99
C ARG A 69 -9.02 -7.13 14.28
N ILE A 70 -9.66 -8.03 15.00
CA ILE A 70 -10.77 -8.85 14.54
C ILE A 70 -11.84 -8.94 15.64
N GLY A 71 -13.11 -8.98 15.26
CA GLY A 71 -14.21 -9.22 16.22
C GLY A 71 -14.22 -10.66 16.69
N LYS A 72 -14.41 -10.89 18.00
CA LYS A 72 -14.50 -12.25 18.55
C LYS A 72 -15.75 -13.02 18.11
N ASN A 73 -16.68 -12.35 17.46
CA ASN A 73 -17.86 -12.95 16.83
C ASN A 73 -17.66 -13.34 15.36
N GLU A 74 -16.47 -13.12 14.80
CA GLU A 74 -16.18 -13.47 13.41
C GLU A 74 -15.71 -14.92 13.27
N ALA A 75 -16.12 -15.58 12.18
CA ALA A 75 -15.76 -16.98 11.92
C ALA A 75 -14.25 -17.22 11.86
N LEU A 76 -13.50 -16.24 11.37
CA LEU A 76 -12.03 -16.32 11.33
C LEU A 76 -11.42 -16.35 12.73
N TYR A 77 -11.98 -15.60 13.69
CA TYR A 77 -11.52 -15.67 15.08
C TYR A 77 -11.72 -17.05 15.67
N GLU A 78 -12.91 -17.63 15.49
CA GLU A 78 -13.21 -18.95 16.03
C GLU A 78 -12.33 -20.04 15.39
N TYR A 79 -12.11 -19.96 14.10
CA TYR A 79 -11.19 -20.85 13.40
C TYR A 79 -9.77 -20.76 13.98
N LEU A 80 -9.22 -19.56 14.09
CA LEU A 80 -7.86 -19.35 14.60
C LEU A 80 -7.74 -19.75 16.08
N ARG A 81 -8.75 -19.52 16.88
CA ARG A 81 -8.78 -19.91 18.29
C ARG A 81 -8.59 -21.41 18.47
N ILE A 82 -9.11 -22.22 17.53
CA ILE A 82 -9.02 -23.68 17.56
C ILE A 82 -7.72 -24.17 16.93
N THR A 83 -7.31 -23.59 15.80
CA THR A 83 -6.20 -24.10 14.99
C THR A 83 -4.86 -23.46 15.30
N HIS A 84 -4.85 -22.17 15.62
CA HIS A 84 -3.64 -21.35 15.81
C HIS A 84 -3.82 -20.33 16.95
N PRO A 85 -4.10 -20.78 18.17
CA PRO A 85 -4.29 -19.87 19.31
C PRO A 85 -3.05 -19.01 19.60
N GLU A 86 -1.86 -19.46 19.23
CA GLU A 86 -0.60 -18.74 19.39
C GLU A 86 -0.52 -17.44 18.56
N LEU A 87 -1.37 -17.29 17.55
CA LEU A 87 -1.44 -16.07 16.73
C LEU A 87 -2.41 -15.03 17.30
N LEU A 88 -3.16 -15.38 18.36
CA LEU A 88 -4.18 -14.52 18.92
C LEU A 88 -3.75 -13.88 20.22
N GLU A 89 -4.03 -12.58 20.34
CA GLU A 89 -3.93 -11.82 21.57
C GLU A 89 -5.28 -11.15 21.88
N ASP A 90 -5.59 -10.94 23.15
CA ASP A 90 -6.73 -10.13 23.51
C ASP A 90 -6.46 -8.64 23.27
N ASP A 91 -7.45 -7.92 22.74
CA ASP A 91 -7.36 -6.46 22.69
C ASP A 91 -7.61 -5.88 24.09
N LEU A 92 -6.59 -5.23 24.63
CA LEU A 92 -6.64 -4.63 25.98
C LEU A 92 -7.65 -3.49 26.10
N LEU A 93 -8.02 -2.88 24.99
CA LEU A 93 -8.93 -1.72 24.95
C LEU A 93 -10.39 -2.14 24.68
N ASN A 94 -10.60 -3.31 24.07
CA ASN A 94 -11.92 -3.78 23.70
C ASN A 94 -12.04 -5.29 23.85
N SER A 95 -12.70 -5.72 24.91
CA SER A 95 -12.90 -7.15 25.24
C SER A 95 -13.68 -7.95 24.19
N LYS A 96 -14.40 -7.26 23.27
CA LYS A 96 -15.12 -7.89 22.15
C LYS A 96 -14.24 -8.14 20.94
N GLN A 97 -12.98 -7.68 20.97
CA GLN A 97 -12.02 -7.83 19.90
C GLN A 97 -10.82 -8.66 20.34
N ALA A 98 -10.17 -9.26 19.38
CA ALA A 98 -8.87 -9.90 19.52
C ALA A 98 -7.91 -9.32 18.46
N ILE A 99 -6.64 -9.60 18.63
CA ILE A 99 -5.58 -9.17 17.73
C ILE A 99 -4.97 -10.43 17.13
N ILE A 100 -4.94 -10.49 15.80
CA ILE A 100 -4.20 -11.52 15.07
C ILE A 100 -2.78 -11.00 14.84
N CYS A 101 -1.79 -11.75 15.28
CA CYS A 101 -0.36 -11.45 15.12
C CYS A 101 0.20 -12.23 13.93
N VAL A 102 0.39 -11.57 12.79
CA VAL A 102 0.85 -12.20 11.56
C VAL A 102 2.32 -11.86 11.31
N PRO A 103 3.24 -12.84 11.34
CA PRO A 103 4.62 -12.62 10.96
C PRO A 103 4.72 -12.21 9.49
N GLN A 104 5.48 -11.16 9.20
CA GLN A 104 5.70 -10.64 7.86
C GLN A 104 7.18 -10.55 7.56
N LYS A 105 7.53 -10.83 6.31
CA LYS A 105 8.87 -10.60 5.77
C LYS A 105 8.76 -9.66 4.58
N ALA A 106 9.59 -8.63 4.54
CA ALA A 106 9.68 -7.76 3.37
C ALA A 106 10.25 -8.52 2.16
N PRO A 107 9.78 -8.25 0.93
CA PRO A 107 10.39 -8.81 -0.28
C PRO A 107 11.87 -8.47 -0.38
N ALA A 108 12.64 -9.35 -1.01
CA ALA A 108 14.07 -9.11 -1.21
C ALA A 108 14.33 -7.79 -1.93
N GLY A 109 15.28 -7.01 -1.43
CA GLY A 109 15.61 -5.69 -1.97
C GLY A 109 14.56 -4.59 -1.71
N SER A 110 13.63 -4.79 -0.79
CA SER A 110 12.70 -3.73 -0.36
C SER A 110 13.44 -2.61 0.32
N ILE A 111 12.96 -1.38 0.09
CA ILE A 111 13.42 -0.21 0.84
C ILE A 111 12.79 -0.29 2.23
N LEU A 112 13.61 -0.22 3.26
CA LEU A 112 13.19 -0.27 4.66
C LEU A 112 13.12 1.13 5.28
N ARG A 113 12.39 1.27 6.39
CA ARG A 113 12.24 2.55 7.13
C ARG A 113 13.55 3.15 7.64
N THR A 114 14.64 2.41 7.53
CA THR A 114 16.00 2.87 7.86
C THR A 114 16.64 3.68 6.74
N GLU A 115 15.94 3.88 5.62
CA GLU A 115 16.40 4.72 4.52
C GLU A 115 16.71 6.15 4.98
N HIS A 116 17.63 6.80 4.29
CA HIS A 116 17.93 8.20 4.58
C HIS A 116 16.79 9.11 4.11
N THR A 117 16.51 10.17 4.85
CA THR A 117 15.41 11.12 4.53
C THR A 117 15.53 11.72 3.14
N LEU A 118 16.75 11.97 2.67
CA LEU A 118 16.99 12.52 1.32
C LEU A 118 16.57 11.54 0.22
N ASP A 119 16.77 10.24 0.41
CA ASP A 119 16.36 9.22 -0.57
C ASP A 119 14.84 9.20 -0.74
N LEU A 120 14.10 9.37 0.37
CA LEU A 120 12.65 9.53 0.33
C LEU A 120 12.25 10.80 -0.41
N LEU A 121 12.91 11.93 -0.17
CA LEU A 121 12.61 13.19 -0.84
C LEU A 121 12.92 13.13 -2.35
N GLU A 122 13.99 12.48 -2.74
CA GLU A 122 14.30 12.24 -4.15
C GLU A 122 13.25 11.38 -4.84
N ARG A 123 12.78 10.35 -4.15
CA ARG A 123 11.67 9.51 -4.63
C ARG A 123 10.38 10.32 -4.78
N ILE A 124 10.02 11.14 -3.80
CA ILE A 124 8.86 12.04 -3.88
C ILE A 124 9.01 13.00 -5.07
N LYS A 125 10.18 13.60 -5.23
CA LYS A 125 10.47 14.49 -6.36
C LYS A 125 10.29 13.77 -7.70
N LYS A 126 10.84 12.56 -7.83
CA LYS A 126 10.70 11.75 -9.04
C LYS A 126 9.23 11.52 -9.38
N PHE A 127 8.45 11.03 -8.43
CA PHE A 127 7.03 10.78 -8.66
C PHE A 127 6.24 12.05 -8.94
N ASN A 128 6.55 13.17 -8.30
CA ASN A 128 5.87 14.44 -8.57
C ASN A 128 6.21 15.03 -9.95
N THR A 129 7.36 14.67 -10.51
CA THR A 129 7.79 15.16 -11.84
C THR A 129 7.23 14.29 -12.96
N GLU A 130 7.14 12.98 -12.72
CA GLU A 130 6.83 11.99 -13.76
C GLU A 130 5.38 11.48 -13.71
N TRP A 131 4.65 11.76 -12.63
CA TRP A 131 3.27 11.31 -12.40
C TRP A 131 2.32 12.53 -12.15
#